data_1a7e63a8ce39353edb39bf7ad545cde7
#
_entry.id   1a7e63a8ce39353edb39bf7ad545cde7
#
_cell.length_a   1.000
_cell.length_b   1.000
_cell.length_c   1.000
_cell.angle_alpha   90.00
_cell.angle_beta   90.00
_cell.angle_gamma   90.00
#
_symmetry.space_group_name_H-M   'P 1'
#
loop_
_entity.id
_entity.type
_entity.pdbx_description
1 polymer ?
#
loop_
_entity_poly.entity_id
_entity_poly.type
_entity_poly.pdbx_seq_one_letter_code
_entity_poly.pdbx_strand_id
1 'polypeptide(L)'
;MSAQTPFSKQDVRLIPKPLWGFSLASLCVASSWNIVRDEALTSSGSQCRFRCLPGRHDGTLEAHERWSYDQSGTVTLQEIWPLCRNCHELFHPGRTLAHSGQAGLDRLTRRYAAAAGVERREAQRRYAAAFHSHSIASKIQRWTIDTSLVSPHFPLKAKRAKLASLGLHSWNPYPFADAILASPNA
;
A
#
# COMPACT_ATOMS: atom_id res chain seq x y z
N MET A 1 -0.48 -28.17 2.57
CA MET A 1 0.00 -27.06 3.44
C MET A 1 0.72 -26.08 2.53
N SER A 2 0.09 -24.97 2.17
CA SER A 2 0.70 -23.94 1.31
C SER A 2 1.81 -23.24 2.09
N ALA A 3 3.02 -23.24 1.55
CA ALA A 3 4.16 -22.57 2.16
C ALA A 3 3.84 -21.08 2.35
N GLN A 4 4.06 -20.57 3.55
CA GLN A 4 3.97 -19.13 3.81
C GLN A 4 4.94 -18.42 2.88
N THR A 5 4.47 -17.46 2.11
CA THR A 5 5.36 -16.60 1.33
C THR A 5 6.18 -15.76 2.31
N PRO A 6 7.50 -15.94 2.41
CA PRO A 6 8.30 -15.16 3.33
C PRO A 6 8.25 -13.68 2.96
N PHE A 7 8.38 -12.81 3.97
CA PHE A 7 8.54 -11.37 3.73
C PHE A 7 9.67 -11.11 2.74
N SER A 8 9.35 -10.52 1.59
CA SER A 8 10.35 -10.14 0.59
C SER A 8 11.07 -8.84 1.01
N LYS A 9 12.30 -8.66 0.51
CA LYS A 9 13.05 -7.41 0.73
C LYS A 9 12.32 -6.17 0.17
N GLN A 10 11.42 -6.38 -0.80
CA GLN A 10 10.69 -5.33 -1.49
C GLN A 10 9.30 -5.05 -0.90
N ASP A 11 8.91 -5.72 0.18
CA ASP A 11 7.55 -5.61 0.72
C ASP A 11 7.30 -4.26 1.41
N VAL A 12 8.33 -3.67 2.02
CA VAL A 12 8.20 -2.36 2.67
C VAL A 12 8.40 -1.24 1.65
N ARG A 13 7.36 -0.42 1.48
CA ARG A 13 7.36 0.74 0.60
C ARG A 13 6.82 1.96 1.35
N LEU A 14 7.49 3.09 1.24
CA LEU A 14 7.00 4.35 1.76
C LEU A 14 6.41 5.18 0.62
N ILE A 15 5.27 5.80 0.89
CA ILE A 15 4.61 6.67 -0.08
C ILE A 15 5.48 7.92 -0.32
N PRO A 16 5.90 8.21 -1.56
CA PRO A 16 6.68 9.41 -1.88
C PRO A 16 5.98 10.69 -1.43
N LYS A 17 6.73 11.72 -1.04
CA LYS A 17 6.17 12.97 -0.52
C LYS A 17 5.08 13.59 -1.41
N PRO A 18 5.24 13.69 -2.75
CA PRO A 18 4.19 14.24 -3.62
C PRO A 18 2.88 13.43 -3.61
N LEU A 19 2.95 12.17 -3.17
CA LEU A 19 1.78 11.30 -3.08
C LEU A 19 1.23 11.15 -1.65
N TRP A 20 1.67 11.96 -0.69
CA TRP A 20 1.15 11.86 0.67
C TRP A 20 -0.36 12.08 0.73
N GLY A 21 -1.02 11.20 1.47
CA GLY A 21 -2.48 11.10 1.51
C GLY A 21 -3.10 10.38 0.31
N PHE A 22 -2.26 9.80 -0.57
CA PHE A 22 -2.69 8.93 -1.64
C PHE A 22 -2.97 7.52 -1.11
N SER A 23 -4.10 6.98 -1.50
CA SER A 23 -4.47 5.57 -1.35
C SER A 23 -5.65 5.30 -2.26
N LEU A 24 -5.94 4.05 -2.60
CA LEU A 24 -7.13 3.69 -3.36
C LEU A 24 -8.40 4.13 -2.61
N ALA A 25 -8.42 3.96 -1.28
CA ALA A 25 -9.51 4.45 -0.42
C ALA A 25 -9.70 5.96 -0.50
N SER A 26 -8.61 6.74 -0.69
CA SER A 26 -8.71 8.20 -0.84
C SER A 26 -9.15 8.64 -2.24
N LEU A 27 -8.80 7.86 -3.26
CA LEU A 27 -9.15 8.12 -4.65
C LEU A 27 -10.61 7.77 -4.97
N CYS A 28 -11.07 6.63 -4.48
CA CYS A 28 -12.38 6.09 -4.79
C CYS A 28 -13.46 6.67 -3.89
N VAL A 29 -14.70 6.65 -4.37
CA VAL A 29 -15.86 6.81 -3.47
C VAL A 29 -15.94 5.60 -2.54
N ALA A 30 -16.52 5.80 -1.35
CA ALA A 30 -16.54 4.79 -0.30
C ALA A 30 -17.14 3.44 -0.75
N SER A 31 -18.20 3.47 -1.55
CA SER A 31 -18.83 2.24 -2.08
C SER A 31 -17.87 1.41 -2.93
N SER A 32 -17.09 2.05 -3.81
CA SER A 32 -16.10 1.36 -4.64
C SER A 32 -14.96 0.79 -3.82
N TRP A 33 -14.45 1.55 -2.85
CA TRP A 33 -13.41 1.07 -1.95
C TRP A 33 -13.89 -0.13 -1.11
N ASN A 34 -15.12 -0.07 -0.58
CA ASN A 34 -15.65 -1.15 0.24
C ASN A 34 -15.72 -2.47 -0.55
N ILE A 35 -16.14 -2.44 -1.82
CA ILE A 35 -16.18 -3.64 -2.67
C ILE A 35 -14.77 -4.26 -2.78
N VAL A 36 -13.78 -3.46 -3.13
CA VAL A 36 -12.39 -3.93 -3.31
C VAL A 36 -11.81 -4.47 -2.00
N ARG A 37 -12.05 -3.77 -0.91
CA ARG A 37 -11.63 -4.18 0.43
C ARG A 37 -12.26 -5.50 0.83
N ASP A 38 -13.57 -5.61 0.69
CA ASP A 38 -14.33 -6.78 1.14
C ASP A 38 -13.98 -8.01 0.30
N GLU A 39 -13.73 -7.85 -1.01
CA GLU A 39 -13.20 -8.91 -1.87
C GLU A 39 -11.82 -9.40 -1.38
N ALA A 40 -10.89 -8.49 -1.10
CA ALA A 40 -9.57 -8.85 -0.61
C ALA A 40 -9.63 -9.59 0.74
N LEU A 41 -10.52 -9.18 1.64
CA LEU A 41 -10.69 -9.82 2.94
C LEU A 41 -11.37 -11.19 2.82
N THR A 42 -12.41 -11.30 1.98
CA THR A 42 -13.17 -12.54 1.80
C THR A 42 -12.35 -13.60 1.08
N SER A 43 -11.65 -13.23 0.01
CA SER A 43 -10.82 -14.16 -0.78
C SER A 43 -9.68 -14.78 0.04
N SER A 44 -9.27 -14.13 1.13
CA SER A 44 -8.25 -14.65 2.06
C SER A 44 -8.79 -15.66 3.07
N GLY A 45 -10.10 -15.93 3.06
CA GLY A 45 -10.77 -16.73 4.12
C GLY A 45 -10.69 -16.05 5.48
N SER A 46 -10.71 -14.72 5.52
CA SER A 46 -10.56 -13.91 6.74
C SER A 46 -9.27 -14.20 7.53
N GLN A 47 -8.21 -14.55 6.82
CA GLN A 47 -6.89 -14.81 7.41
C GLN A 47 -5.90 -13.72 7.05
N CYS A 48 -5.09 -13.30 8.02
CA CYS A 48 -3.96 -12.42 7.74
C CYS A 48 -2.99 -13.10 6.77
N ARG A 49 -2.54 -12.37 5.74
CA ARG A 49 -1.59 -12.89 4.72
C ARG A 49 -0.38 -13.59 5.33
N PHE A 50 0.12 -13.12 6.45
CA PHE A 50 1.29 -13.70 7.12
C PHE A 50 0.93 -14.78 8.14
N ARG A 51 -0.34 -15.22 8.21
CA ARG A 51 -0.80 -16.29 9.09
C ARG A 51 -0.18 -16.18 10.48
N CYS A 52 -0.27 -14.98 11.09
CA CYS A 52 0.25 -14.75 12.42
C CYS A 52 -0.20 -15.84 13.39
N LEU A 53 0.63 -16.16 14.34
CA LEU A 53 0.36 -17.19 15.36
C LEU A 53 -0.99 -16.92 16.06
N PRO A 54 -1.78 -17.98 16.35
CA PRO A 54 -3.02 -17.85 17.12
C PRO A 54 -2.80 -17.03 18.39
N GLY A 55 -3.74 -16.15 18.72
CA GLY A 55 -3.66 -15.27 19.90
C GLY A 55 -2.91 -13.95 19.66
N ARG A 56 -2.31 -13.73 18.48
CA ARG A 56 -1.69 -12.43 18.11
C ARG A 56 -2.57 -11.60 17.18
N HIS A 57 -3.76 -12.08 16.84
CA HIS A 57 -4.77 -11.34 16.10
C HIS A 57 -5.73 -10.70 17.08
N ASP A 58 -6.06 -9.44 16.83
CA ASP A 58 -7.21 -8.77 17.44
C ASP A 58 -8.54 -9.12 16.72
N GLY A 59 -8.52 -10.11 15.84
CA GLY A 59 -9.68 -10.57 15.07
C GLY A 59 -10.05 -9.68 13.88
N THR A 60 -9.50 -8.47 13.79
CA THR A 60 -9.83 -7.50 12.75
C THR A 60 -8.75 -7.50 11.66
N LEU A 61 -9.18 -7.64 10.40
CA LEU A 61 -8.29 -7.49 9.24
C LEU A 61 -8.49 -6.12 8.59
N GLU A 62 -7.36 -5.54 8.18
CA GLU A 62 -7.28 -4.31 7.41
C GLU A 62 -6.76 -4.63 6.00
N ALA A 63 -7.30 -3.96 4.98
CA ALA A 63 -6.81 -4.07 3.62
C ALA A 63 -5.61 -3.14 3.44
N HIS A 64 -4.44 -3.70 3.22
CA HIS A 64 -3.19 -2.97 2.98
C HIS A 64 -2.90 -2.94 1.47
N GLU A 65 -2.89 -1.76 0.90
CA GLU A 65 -2.56 -1.54 -0.50
C GLU A 65 -1.04 -1.63 -0.70
N ARG A 66 -0.61 -2.55 -1.54
CA ARG A 66 0.80 -2.67 -1.91
C ARG A 66 1.04 -1.96 -3.24
N TRP A 67 1.77 -0.87 -3.18
CA TRP A 67 2.10 -0.05 -4.33
C TRP A 67 3.58 -0.20 -4.72
N SER A 68 3.88 -0.14 -6.00
CA SER A 68 5.21 0.11 -6.52
C SER A 68 5.33 1.54 -7.04
N TYR A 69 6.50 2.11 -6.89
CA TYR A 69 6.83 3.45 -7.33
C TYR A 69 8.07 3.35 -8.22
N ASP A 70 7.93 3.61 -9.49
CA ASP A 70 9.05 3.55 -10.42
C ASP A 70 9.70 4.92 -10.66
N GLN A 71 10.85 4.91 -11.31
CA GLN A 71 11.61 6.13 -11.59
C GLN A 71 11.01 6.96 -12.73
N SER A 72 10.11 6.39 -13.53
CA SER A 72 9.38 7.11 -14.58
C SER A 72 8.25 7.98 -14.03
N GLY A 73 7.93 7.83 -12.74
CA GLY A 73 6.79 8.50 -12.12
C GLY A 73 5.49 7.73 -12.27
N THR A 74 5.56 6.40 -12.40
CA THR A 74 4.37 5.56 -12.36
C THR A 74 4.21 4.93 -10.98
N VAL A 75 3.02 5.03 -10.41
CA VAL A 75 2.60 4.33 -9.21
C VAL A 75 1.60 3.23 -9.59
N THR A 76 1.97 1.97 -9.35
CA THR A 76 1.18 0.80 -9.75
C THR A 76 0.70 0.04 -8.53
N LEU A 77 -0.60 -0.23 -8.46
CA LEU A 77 -1.17 -1.13 -7.46
C LEU A 77 -0.77 -2.58 -7.79
N GLN A 78 -0.03 -3.20 -6.89
CA GLN A 78 0.48 -4.56 -7.08
C GLN A 78 -0.42 -5.61 -6.48
N GLU A 79 -0.94 -5.35 -5.27
CA GLU A 79 -1.76 -6.27 -4.49
C GLU A 79 -2.53 -5.50 -3.41
N ILE A 80 -3.56 -6.12 -2.89
CA ILE A 80 -4.24 -5.69 -1.65
C ILE A 80 -4.12 -6.83 -0.65
N TRP A 81 -3.43 -6.58 0.44
CA TRP A 81 -3.15 -7.60 1.46
C TRP A 81 -4.12 -7.52 2.64
N PRO A 82 -4.79 -8.61 2.98
CA PRO A 82 -5.50 -8.72 4.25
C PRO A 82 -4.48 -8.88 5.38
N LEU A 83 -4.35 -7.88 6.23
CA LEU A 83 -3.39 -7.87 7.33
C LEU A 83 -4.11 -7.60 8.65
N CYS A 84 -3.72 -8.33 9.71
CA CYS A 84 -4.07 -7.91 11.05
C CYS A 84 -3.31 -6.63 11.39
N ARG A 85 -3.82 -5.83 12.32
CA ARG A 85 -3.23 -4.56 12.74
C ARG A 85 -1.73 -4.68 13.07
N ASN A 86 -1.35 -5.73 13.77
CA ASN A 86 0.04 -5.97 14.16
C ASN A 86 0.98 -6.16 12.96
N CYS A 87 0.53 -6.86 11.91
CA CYS A 87 1.28 -7.02 10.67
C CYS A 87 1.23 -5.76 9.80
N HIS A 88 0.09 -5.07 9.75
CA HIS A 88 -0.09 -3.85 8.99
C HIS A 88 0.88 -2.74 9.43
N GLU A 89 1.07 -2.56 10.73
CA GLU A 89 2.03 -1.59 11.27
C GLU A 89 3.45 -1.80 10.76
N LEU A 90 3.88 -3.05 10.48
CA LEU A 90 5.23 -3.37 10.03
C LEU A 90 5.56 -2.75 8.66
N PHE A 91 4.55 -2.42 7.86
CA PHE A 91 4.70 -1.81 6.54
C PHE A 91 4.66 -0.27 6.57
N HIS A 92 4.50 0.33 7.76
CA HIS A 92 4.43 1.78 7.92
C HIS A 92 5.56 2.37 8.80
N PRO A 93 6.87 2.05 8.53
CA PRO A 93 7.97 2.55 9.36
C PRO A 93 8.09 4.08 9.35
N GLY A 94 7.72 4.74 8.25
CA GLY A 94 7.70 6.20 8.16
C GLY A 94 6.69 6.84 9.11
N ARG A 95 5.47 6.28 9.19
CA ARG A 95 4.46 6.71 10.16
C ARG A 95 4.94 6.49 11.60
N THR A 96 5.53 5.34 11.88
CA THR A 96 6.06 5.03 13.21
C THR A 96 7.18 5.99 13.60
N LEU A 97 8.10 6.30 12.68
CA LEU A 97 9.17 7.27 12.94
C LEU A 97 8.61 8.66 13.23
N ALA A 98 7.61 9.11 12.46
CA ALA A 98 7.00 10.42 12.62
C ALA A 98 6.26 10.58 13.97
N HIS A 99 5.57 9.54 14.44
CA HIS A 99 4.75 9.61 15.66
C HIS A 99 5.48 9.18 16.94
N SER A 100 6.45 8.28 16.84
CA SER A 100 7.10 7.64 18.00
C SER A 100 8.62 7.77 18.00
N GLY A 101 9.18 8.55 17.07
CA GLY A 101 10.61 8.79 16.93
C GLY A 101 11.43 7.52 16.72
N GLN A 102 12.75 7.64 16.92
CA GLN A 102 13.69 6.55 16.70
C GLN A 102 13.41 5.34 17.60
N ALA A 103 13.04 5.55 18.85
CA ALA A 103 12.70 4.47 19.78
C ALA A 103 11.49 3.64 19.30
N GLY A 104 10.50 4.29 18.68
CA GLY A 104 9.38 3.61 18.03
C GLY A 104 9.82 2.77 16.84
N LEU A 105 10.65 3.33 15.98
CA LEU A 105 11.19 2.62 14.81
C LEU A 105 12.04 1.42 15.25
N ASP A 106 12.82 1.53 16.31
CA ASP A 106 13.63 0.43 16.85
C ASP A 106 12.76 -0.72 17.39
N ARG A 107 11.65 -0.40 18.06
CA ARG A 107 10.67 -1.42 18.48
C ARG A 107 10.02 -2.09 17.27
N LEU A 108 9.61 -1.31 16.28
CA LEU A 108 9.02 -1.82 15.04
C LEU A 108 9.99 -2.73 14.29
N THR A 109 11.28 -2.35 14.21
CA THR A 109 12.34 -3.14 13.57
C THR A 109 12.51 -4.51 14.23
N ARG A 110 12.47 -4.58 15.58
CA ARG A 110 12.51 -5.87 16.28
C ARG A 110 11.29 -6.74 15.96
N ARG A 111 10.10 -6.14 15.93
CA ARG A 111 8.86 -6.83 15.56
C ARG A 111 8.91 -7.34 14.13
N TYR A 112 9.39 -6.52 13.19
CA TYR A 112 9.57 -6.91 11.79
C TYR A 112 10.57 -8.07 11.66
N ALA A 113 11.70 -8.02 12.33
CA ALA A 113 12.70 -9.08 12.33
C ALA A 113 12.09 -10.42 12.78
N ALA A 114 11.35 -10.41 13.90
CA ALA A 114 10.68 -11.60 14.43
C ALA A 114 9.60 -12.13 13.47
N ALA A 115 8.80 -11.25 12.88
CA ALA A 115 7.72 -11.62 11.95
C ALA A 115 8.26 -12.16 10.61
N ALA A 116 9.36 -11.60 10.13
CA ALA A 116 10.01 -11.97 8.88
C ALA A 116 10.99 -13.14 9.03
N GLY A 117 11.25 -13.61 10.24
CA GLY A 117 12.23 -14.67 10.50
C GLY A 117 13.67 -14.29 10.10
N VAL A 118 14.03 -13.02 10.26
CA VAL A 118 15.36 -12.51 9.90
C VAL A 118 16.05 -11.88 11.11
N GLU A 119 17.37 -11.73 11.01
CA GLU A 119 18.12 -11.00 12.02
C GLU A 119 17.75 -9.51 12.07
N ARG A 120 17.88 -8.89 13.24
CA ARG A 120 17.62 -7.47 13.44
C ARG A 120 18.38 -6.58 12.44
N ARG A 121 19.65 -6.91 12.17
CA ARG A 121 20.50 -6.17 11.22
C ARG A 121 19.93 -6.22 9.80
N GLU A 122 19.38 -7.35 9.39
CA GLU A 122 18.69 -7.45 8.08
C GLU A 122 17.41 -6.63 8.05
N ALA A 123 16.62 -6.67 9.10
CA ALA A 123 15.42 -5.84 9.23
C ALA A 123 15.76 -4.32 9.16
N GLN A 124 16.84 -3.91 9.79
CA GLN A 124 17.35 -2.53 9.70
C GLN A 124 17.73 -2.17 8.25
N ARG A 125 18.45 -3.06 7.55
CA ARG A 125 18.81 -2.85 6.14
C ARG A 125 17.58 -2.70 5.24
N ARG A 126 16.54 -3.50 5.46
CA ARG A 126 15.28 -3.43 4.69
C ARG A 126 14.56 -2.10 4.90
N TYR A 127 14.45 -1.64 6.14
CA TYR A 127 13.86 -0.34 6.42
C TYR A 127 14.73 0.80 5.87
N ALA A 128 16.04 0.75 6.02
CA ALA A 128 16.95 1.73 5.45
C ALA A 128 16.82 1.81 3.92
N ALA A 129 16.74 0.67 3.23
CA ALA A 129 16.49 0.61 1.80
C ALA A 129 15.14 1.23 1.41
N ALA A 130 14.08 0.99 2.20
CA ALA A 130 12.77 1.59 1.97
C ALA A 130 12.80 3.13 2.13
N PHE A 131 13.48 3.65 3.15
CA PHE A 131 13.69 5.10 3.33
C PHE A 131 14.52 5.70 2.22
N HIS A 132 15.57 5.00 1.76
CA HIS A 132 16.39 5.44 0.64
C HIS A 132 15.57 5.54 -0.65
N SER A 133 14.83 4.49 -0.99
CA SER A 133 13.93 4.48 -2.16
C SER A 133 12.88 5.59 -2.09
N HIS A 134 12.31 5.82 -0.90
CA HIS A 134 11.38 6.94 -0.66
C HIS A 134 12.04 8.29 -0.94
N SER A 135 13.29 8.49 -0.50
CA SER A 135 14.02 9.73 -0.73
C SER A 135 14.21 10.03 -2.23
N ILE A 136 14.53 8.98 -3.01
CA ILE A 136 14.66 9.09 -4.47
C ILE A 136 13.31 9.40 -5.12
N ALA A 137 12.30 8.59 -4.85
CA ALA A 137 10.96 8.73 -5.43
C ALA A 137 10.30 10.07 -5.06
N SER A 138 10.60 10.61 -3.88
CA SER A 138 10.08 11.91 -3.44
C SER A 138 10.60 13.11 -4.23
N LYS A 139 11.58 12.95 -5.10
CA LYS A 139 12.06 13.99 -6.03
C LYS A 139 11.21 14.07 -7.30
N ILE A 140 10.45 13.04 -7.62
CA ILE A 140 9.60 12.97 -8.80
C ILE A 140 8.33 13.78 -8.51
N GLN A 141 8.05 14.78 -9.35
CA GLN A 141 6.95 15.73 -9.14
C GLN A 141 5.64 15.30 -9.80
N ARG A 142 5.72 14.46 -10.82
CA ARG A 142 4.55 14.05 -11.61
C ARG A 142 4.41 12.55 -11.57
N TRP A 143 3.18 12.09 -11.28
CA TRP A 143 2.87 10.69 -11.14
C TRP A 143 1.67 10.29 -11.98
N THR A 144 1.76 9.12 -12.59
CA THR A 144 0.66 8.41 -13.24
C THR A 144 0.25 7.24 -12.37
N ILE A 145 -1.05 7.00 -12.22
CA ILE A 145 -1.58 5.90 -11.40
C ILE A 145 -2.01 4.75 -12.30
N ASP A 146 -1.51 3.57 -12.00
CA ASP A 146 -1.96 2.32 -12.59
C ASP A 146 -2.66 1.47 -11.52
N THR A 147 -3.95 1.24 -11.69
CA THR A 147 -4.80 0.38 -10.86
C THR A 147 -5.40 -0.77 -11.65
N SER A 148 -4.76 -1.18 -12.75
CA SER A 148 -5.22 -2.26 -13.63
C SER A 148 -5.40 -3.62 -12.92
N LEU A 149 -4.77 -3.78 -11.75
CA LEU A 149 -4.96 -4.94 -10.88
C LEU A 149 -6.42 -5.07 -10.40
N VAL A 150 -7.12 -3.95 -10.23
CA VAL A 150 -8.49 -3.99 -9.72
C VAL A 150 -9.42 -4.41 -10.85
N SER A 151 -10.20 -5.46 -10.60
CA SER A 151 -11.08 -6.07 -11.60
C SER A 151 -11.95 -5.06 -12.35
N PRO A 152 -12.02 -5.14 -13.70
CA PRO A 152 -12.91 -4.30 -14.51
C PRO A 152 -14.40 -4.45 -14.17
N HIS A 153 -14.78 -5.49 -13.41
CA HIS A 153 -16.16 -5.67 -12.92
C HIS A 153 -16.54 -4.72 -11.79
N PHE A 154 -15.55 -4.02 -11.17
CA PHE A 154 -15.81 -3.04 -10.12
C PHE A 154 -15.61 -1.63 -10.67
N PRO A 155 -16.68 -0.89 -11.01
CA PRO A 155 -16.54 0.48 -11.49
C PRO A 155 -15.98 1.36 -10.37
N LEU A 156 -14.69 1.63 -10.42
CA LEU A 156 -14.05 2.55 -9.49
C LEU A 156 -14.47 3.99 -9.84
N LYS A 157 -15.28 4.58 -8.99
CA LYS A 157 -15.62 6.01 -9.13
C LYS A 157 -14.57 6.85 -8.42
N ALA A 158 -13.84 7.65 -9.20
CA ALA A 158 -12.81 8.54 -8.68
C ALA A 158 -13.39 9.81 -8.07
N LYS A 159 -12.71 10.32 -7.04
CA LYS A 159 -12.89 11.67 -6.54
C LYS A 159 -12.02 12.63 -7.37
N ARG A 160 -12.54 13.26 -8.41
CA ARG A 160 -11.78 14.16 -9.31
C ARG A 160 -10.97 15.24 -8.56
N ALA A 161 -11.56 15.87 -7.55
CA ALA A 161 -10.88 16.87 -6.74
C ALA A 161 -9.62 16.31 -6.04
N LYS A 162 -9.62 15.03 -5.68
CA LYS A 162 -8.47 14.38 -5.04
C LYS A 162 -7.33 14.14 -6.02
N LEU A 163 -7.62 13.75 -7.26
CA LEU A 163 -6.60 13.63 -8.31
C LEU A 163 -5.89 14.95 -8.55
N ALA A 164 -6.66 16.02 -8.72
CA ALA A 164 -6.08 17.36 -8.91
C ALA A 164 -5.23 17.80 -7.72
N SER A 165 -5.67 17.55 -6.48
CA SER A 165 -4.93 17.94 -5.28
C SER A 165 -3.60 17.19 -5.10
N LEU A 166 -3.45 16.04 -5.76
CA LEU A 166 -2.23 15.23 -5.73
C LEU A 166 -1.32 15.52 -6.94
N GLY A 167 -1.69 16.45 -7.82
CA GLY A 167 -0.94 16.72 -9.04
C GLY A 167 -0.91 15.55 -10.02
N LEU A 168 -1.86 14.63 -9.92
CA LEU A 168 -1.96 13.46 -10.78
C LEU A 168 -2.57 13.86 -12.11
N HIS A 169 -1.86 13.60 -13.20
CA HIS A 169 -2.27 14.02 -14.55
C HIS A 169 -3.20 13.03 -15.21
N SER A 170 -3.12 11.75 -14.86
CA SER A 170 -3.99 10.72 -15.38
C SER A 170 -4.22 9.63 -14.34
N TRP A 171 -5.41 9.10 -14.34
CA TRP A 171 -5.73 7.86 -13.65
C TRP A 171 -6.61 7.03 -14.57
N ASN A 172 -6.10 5.92 -15.01
CA ASN A 172 -6.83 4.95 -15.79
C ASN A 172 -7.07 3.71 -14.93
N PRO A 173 -8.25 3.58 -14.28
CA PRO A 173 -8.57 2.37 -13.53
C PRO A 173 -8.71 1.15 -14.46
N TYR A 174 -8.88 1.40 -15.79
CA TYR A 174 -8.97 0.37 -16.83
C TYR A 174 -8.25 0.85 -18.09
N PRO A 175 -7.55 -0.03 -18.82
CA PRO A 175 -6.89 0.34 -20.09
C PRO A 175 -7.82 0.91 -21.16
N PHE A 176 -9.15 0.86 -20.96
CA PHE A 176 -10.18 1.38 -21.90
C PHE A 176 -10.96 2.58 -21.36
N ALA A 177 -10.62 3.12 -20.20
CA ALA A 177 -11.38 4.19 -19.54
C ALA A 177 -10.88 5.61 -19.85
N ASP A 178 -9.84 5.78 -20.67
CA ASP A 178 -9.29 7.09 -21.03
C ASP A 178 -10.34 8.05 -21.65
N ALA A 179 -11.37 7.50 -22.31
CA ALA A 179 -12.45 8.28 -22.91
C ALA A 179 -13.37 8.97 -21.87
N ILE A 180 -13.43 8.49 -20.63
CA ILE A 180 -14.34 9.03 -19.61
C ILE A 180 -13.70 10.19 -18.83
N LEU A 181 -12.38 10.21 -18.71
CA LEU A 181 -11.66 11.25 -17.99
C LEU A 181 -11.21 12.43 -18.87
N ALA A 182 -11.17 12.24 -20.18
CA ALA A 182 -10.78 13.26 -21.14
C ALA A 182 -11.92 14.24 -21.52
N SER A 183 -13.16 14.00 -21.11
CA SER A 183 -14.28 14.89 -21.42
C SER A 183 -14.40 15.97 -20.34
N PRO A 184 -14.14 17.26 -20.65
CA PRO A 184 -14.29 18.34 -19.68
C PRO A 184 -15.77 18.65 -19.35
N ASN A 185 -16.73 18.00 -20.02
CA ASN A 185 -18.16 18.30 -19.96
C ASN A 185 -19.04 17.05 -19.70
N ALA A 186 -18.56 16.05 -19.01
CA ALA A 186 -19.40 14.92 -18.58
C ALA A 186 -19.61 14.92 -17.06
#